data_65aee5dff11cd45f25c118815eedd397
#
_entry.id   65aee5dff11cd45f25c118815eedd397
#
_cell.length_a   1.000
_cell.length_b   1.000
_cell.length_c   1.000
_cell.angle_alpha   90.00
_cell.angle_beta   90.00
_cell.angle_gamma   90.00
#
_symmetry.space_group_name_H-M   'P 1'
#
loop_
_entity.id
_entity.type
_entity.pdbx_description
1 polymer ?
#
loop_
_entity_poly.entity_id
_entity_poly.type
_entity_poly.pdbx_seq_one_letter_code
_entity_poly.pdbx_strand_id
1 'polypeptide(L)'
;MLESVTHRDANGDTPRYVAPELSYLLDRIVNVCFIGAPGATDRGWTLVDCGLPGSASRIKRAAARMFGERSRPAAIVLTHGHFDHVGAVHTLAHEWDVPVYAHELELPYLTGQSSYPPPDPLVGGGAMSLMSALFPKRPIDLGRHVREIPADGSVPGAPGWRWIPTPGHAPGHISLLRDSDRTIVAGDAFTTTKQESLVAALTQRAEIHGPPMYFTPDWDRARASLIHLAGYAPAAAITGHGPPMRGERLQNGLRNLASHFDVWARPARGRYRDHPAITDGSGVVDLPPLQVSTRTVVLGGLALGAAIAIATSFGRDDDERRRTEEIARLSPSTNDDGASDASEGDGADTRAGDVSLLARTLNESVSEIDAR
;
A
#
# COMPACT_ATOMS: atom_id res chain seq x y z
N MET A 1 -25.44 10.28 14.40
CA MET A 1 -25.02 11.19 13.31
C MET A 1 -23.61 11.64 13.63
N LEU A 2 -22.62 11.06 12.99
CA LEU A 2 -21.24 11.53 13.01
C LEU A 2 -21.03 12.27 11.70
N GLU A 3 -21.23 13.59 11.73
CA GLU A 3 -20.91 14.46 10.62
C GLU A 3 -19.40 14.40 10.36
N SER A 4 -19.05 14.08 9.13
CA SER A 4 -17.70 14.06 8.62
C SER A 4 -17.15 15.48 8.51
N VAL A 5 -16.42 15.94 9.52
CA VAL A 5 -15.56 17.11 9.37
C VAL A 5 -14.36 16.69 8.53
N THR A 6 -14.49 16.80 7.21
CA THR A 6 -13.36 16.65 6.28
C THR A 6 -12.58 17.95 6.18
N HIS A 7 -11.79 18.30 7.20
CA HIS A 7 -10.68 19.21 6.97
C HIS A 7 -9.58 18.43 6.24
N ARG A 8 -9.48 18.61 4.93
CA ARG A 8 -8.24 18.29 4.20
C ARG A 8 -7.21 19.32 4.65
N ASP A 9 -6.27 18.89 5.51
CA ASP A 9 -5.07 19.70 5.70
C ASP A 9 -4.23 19.67 4.42
N ALA A 10 -3.49 20.75 4.15
CA ALA A 10 -2.70 20.93 2.93
C ALA A 10 -1.66 19.81 2.71
N ASN A 11 -1.29 19.05 3.76
CA ASN A 11 -0.29 17.99 3.74
C ASN A 11 -0.89 16.58 3.66
N GLY A 12 -2.23 16.40 3.78
CA GLY A 12 -2.89 15.10 3.73
C GLY A 12 -2.49 14.14 4.86
N ASP A 13 -1.99 14.65 5.99
CA ASP A 13 -1.49 13.86 7.13
C ASP A 13 -2.59 13.58 8.18
N THR A 14 -3.84 13.94 7.92
CA THR A 14 -4.95 13.69 8.84
C THR A 14 -5.50 12.30 8.64
N PRO A 15 -5.44 11.41 9.64
CA PRO A 15 -6.07 10.10 9.59
C PRO A 15 -7.58 10.19 9.42
N ARG A 16 -8.15 9.21 8.73
CA ARG A 16 -9.59 9.09 8.48
C ARG A 16 -10.13 7.86 9.19
N TYR A 17 -11.36 7.96 9.72
CA TYR A 17 -11.98 6.85 10.42
C TYR A 17 -12.59 5.82 9.47
N VAL A 18 -12.30 4.54 9.74
CA VAL A 18 -12.92 3.37 9.11
C VAL A 18 -14.06 2.84 9.99
N ALA A 19 -13.84 2.78 11.30
CA ALA A 19 -14.79 2.27 12.29
C ALA A 19 -14.40 2.87 13.66
N PRO A 20 -15.18 2.69 14.74
CA PRO A 20 -14.71 3.06 16.07
C PRO A 20 -13.32 2.47 16.33
N GLU A 21 -12.41 3.28 16.87
CA GLU A 21 -11.03 2.88 17.21
C GLU A 21 -10.18 2.33 16.02
N LEU A 22 -10.66 2.48 14.79
CA LEU A 22 -9.89 2.15 13.58
C LEU A 22 -9.86 3.35 12.66
N SER A 23 -8.67 3.85 12.39
CA SER A 23 -8.42 4.91 11.42
C SER A 23 -7.29 4.53 10.48
N TYR A 24 -7.13 5.27 9.39
CA TYR A 24 -6.08 5.05 8.41
C TYR A 24 -5.51 6.36 7.89
N LEU A 25 -4.26 6.29 7.49
CA LEU A 25 -3.57 7.30 6.70
C LEU A 25 -3.36 6.74 5.30
N LEU A 26 -3.85 7.44 4.28
CA LEU A 26 -3.50 7.12 2.90
C LEU A 26 -2.09 7.68 2.62
N ASP A 27 -1.10 6.81 2.55
CA ASP A 27 0.27 7.17 2.17
C ASP A 27 0.47 6.97 0.66
N ARG A 28 0.16 8.00 -0.11
CA ARG A 28 0.14 7.99 -1.58
C ARG A 28 -0.88 6.98 -2.14
N ILE A 29 -0.48 5.72 -2.28
CA ILE A 29 -1.30 4.64 -2.86
C ILE A 29 -1.55 3.48 -1.89
N VAL A 30 -0.95 3.50 -0.70
CA VAL A 30 -1.04 2.44 0.32
C VAL A 30 -1.63 2.99 1.61
N ASN A 31 -2.36 2.17 2.34
CA ASN A 31 -2.98 2.53 3.61
C ASN A 31 -2.13 2.05 4.79
N VAL A 32 -1.95 2.94 5.75
CA VAL A 32 -1.37 2.64 7.08
C VAL A 32 -2.48 2.75 8.09
N CYS A 33 -2.73 1.71 8.90
CA CYS A 33 -3.85 1.70 9.82
C CYS A 33 -3.41 1.90 11.28
N PHE A 34 -4.30 2.55 12.05
CA PHE A 34 -4.11 2.81 13.48
C PHE A 34 -5.29 2.20 14.23
N ILE A 35 -5.01 1.27 15.14
CA ILE A 35 -6.00 0.63 16.00
C ILE A 35 -5.83 1.22 17.41
N GLY A 36 -6.81 1.98 17.86
CA GLY A 36 -6.84 2.61 19.19
C GLY A 36 -7.85 3.74 19.26
N ALA A 37 -8.35 4.01 20.45
CA ALA A 37 -9.25 5.13 20.70
C ALA A 37 -8.52 6.46 20.51
N PRO A 38 -9.19 7.50 19.97
CA PRO A 38 -8.60 8.84 19.94
C PRO A 38 -8.18 9.29 21.35
N GLY A 39 -6.97 9.83 21.44
CA GLY A 39 -6.40 10.23 22.73
C GLY A 39 -5.87 9.07 23.58
N ALA A 40 -5.77 7.85 23.02
CA ALA A 40 -5.10 6.74 23.70
C ALA A 40 -3.68 7.16 24.10
N THR A 41 -3.30 6.81 25.34
CA THR A 41 -1.99 7.17 25.88
C THR A 41 -0.86 6.36 25.25
N ASP A 42 0.37 6.64 25.66
CA ASP A 42 1.56 5.87 25.27
C ASP A 42 1.33 4.36 25.44
N ARG A 43 1.62 3.58 24.42
CA ARG A 43 1.38 2.13 24.34
C ARG A 43 -0.11 1.69 24.37
N GLY A 44 -1.05 2.61 24.16
CA GLY A 44 -2.50 2.33 24.16
C GLY A 44 -3.09 2.10 22.76
N TRP A 45 -2.26 1.93 21.71
CA TRP A 45 -2.67 1.73 20.33
C TRP A 45 -1.67 0.88 19.55
N THR A 46 -2.06 0.39 18.37
CA THR A 46 -1.24 -0.45 17.49
C THR A 46 -1.18 0.15 16.11
N LEU A 47 0.01 0.16 15.50
CA LEU A 47 0.19 0.49 14.10
C LEU A 47 0.10 -0.77 13.26
N VAL A 48 -0.64 -0.73 12.15
CA VAL A 48 -0.71 -1.81 11.16
C VAL A 48 -0.15 -1.29 9.84
N ASP A 49 0.93 -1.93 9.40
CA ASP A 49 1.77 -1.56 8.26
C ASP A 49 2.47 -0.19 8.41
N CYS A 50 3.45 0.08 7.54
CA CYS A 50 4.34 1.22 7.68
C CYS A 50 4.55 2.01 6.38
N GLY A 51 3.66 1.85 5.40
CA GLY A 51 3.67 2.65 4.18
C GLY A 51 4.94 2.51 3.34
N LEU A 52 5.15 3.46 2.46
CA LEU A 52 6.27 3.54 1.53
C LEU A 52 7.58 4.00 2.22
N PRO A 53 8.74 3.72 1.63
CA PRO A 53 10.01 4.32 2.06
C PRO A 53 9.91 5.85 2.17
N GLY A 54 10.42 6.40 3.29
CA GLY A 54 10.38 7.84 3.58
C GLY A 54 9.11 8.33 4.28
N SER A 55 8.13 7.47 4.56
CA SER A 55 6.85 7.88 5.18
C SER A 55 6.89 8.01 6.71
N ALA A 56 8.01 7.70 7.37
CA ALA A 56 8.10 7.70 8.83
C ALA A 56 7.63 9.02 9.47
N SER A 57 8.09 10.16 8.99
CA SER A 57 7.70 11.47 9.53
C SER A 57 6.22 11.74 9.36
N ARG A 58 5.62 11.31 8.24
CA ARG A 58 4.21 11.46 7.95
C ARG A 58 3.35 10.59 8.88
N ILE A 59 3.75 9.34 9.08
CA ILE A 59 3.08 8.41 10.00
C ILE A 59 3.17 8.93 11.45
N LYS A 60 4.35 9.43 11.87
CA LYS A 60 4.52 10.02 13.21
C LYS A 60 3.62 11.24 13.44
N ARG A 61 3.51 12.16 12.47
CA ARG A 61 2.59 13.30 12.58
C ARG A 61 1.13 12.86 12.66
N ALA A 62 0.73 11.86 11.87
CA ALA A 62 -0.61 11.29 11.92
C ALA A 62 -0.90 10.66 13.30
N ALA A 63 0.03 9.89 13.85
CA ALA A 63 -0.07 9.31 15.19
C ALA A 63 -0.15 10.38 16.29
N ALA A 64 0.68 11.42 16.20
CA ALA A 64 0.67 12.52 17.15
C ALA A 64 -0.68 13.26 17.20
N ARG A 65 -1.33 13.45 16.06
CA ARG A 65 -2.68 14.05 15.98
C ARG A 65 -3.76 13.19 16.62
N MET A 66 -3.62 11.86 16.51
CA MET A 66 -4.59 10.91 17.05
C MET A 66 -4.40 10.65 18.56
N PHE A 67 -3.16 10.48 18.99
CA PHE A 67 -2.79 9.91 20.28
C PHE A 67 -1.91 10.83 21.14
N GLY A 68 -1.49 11.99 20.59
CA GLY A 68 -0.61 12.94 21.26
C GLY A 68 0.87 12.80 20.86
N GLU A 69 1.61 13.88 20.96
CA GLU A 69 2.97 14.08 20.44
C GLU A 69 4.00 13.04 20.89
N ARG A 70 3.86 12.49 22.08
CA ARG A 70 4.79 11.52 22.68
C ARG A 70 4.23 10.09 22.75
N SER A 71 3.03 9.89 22.20
CA SER A 71 2.39 8.57 22.24
C SER A 71 3.04 7.64 21.21
N ARG A 72 3.51 6.50 21.68
CA ARG A 72 4.08 5.40 20.88
C ARG A 72 3.07 4.25 20.82
N PRO A 73 3.05 3.45 19.74
CA PRO A 73 2.23 2.24 19.73
C PRO A 73 2.73 1.20 20.74
N ALA A 74 1.87 0.29 21.15
CA ALA A 74 2.28 -0.90 21.89
C ALA A 74 3.10 -1.83 20.99
N ALA A 75 2.74 -1.87 19.71
CA ALA A 75 3.37 -2.71 18.70
C ALA A 75 3.15 -2.14 17.28
N ILE A 76 3.99 -2.58 16.34
CA ILE A 76 3.74 -2.53 14.92
C ILE A 76 3.36 -3.95 14.50
N VAL A 77 2.27 -4.12 13.76
CA VAL A 77 1.83 -5.39 13.19
C VAL A 77 1.88 -5.27 11.67
N LEU A 78 2.61 -6.15 11.02
CA LEU A 78 2.71 -6.19 9.57
C LEU A 78 1.70 -7.20 9.02
N THR A 79 0.90 -6.79 8.04
CA THR A 79 0.06 -7.72 7.27
C THR A 79 0.93 -8.65 6.44
N HIS A 80 1.99 -8.11 5.85
CA HIS A 80 3.02 -8.82 5.11
C HIS A 80 4.24 -7.89 4.90
N GLY A 81 5.31 -8.36 4.27
CA GLY A 81 6.57 -7.65 4.18
C GLY A 81 6.89 -7.02 2.81
N HIS A 82 5.92 -6.75 1.93
CA HIS A 82 6.19 -6.00 0.71
C HIS A 82 6.61 -4.56 0.99
N PHE A 83 7.40 -3.99 0.09
CA PHE A 83 8.13 -2.72 0.28
C PHE A 83 7.25 -1.52 0.66
N ASP A 84 6.00 -1.51 0.21
CA ASP A 84 5.02 -0.45 0.46
C ASP A 84 4.23 -0.65 1.77
N HIS A 85 4.41 -1.80 2.44
CA HIS A 85 3.89 -2.08 3.77
C HIS A 85 4.97 -1.97 4.85
N VAL A 86 6.24 -2.14 4.48
CA VAL A 86 7.37 -2.08 5.43
C VAL A 86 8.30 -0.87 5.22
N GLY A 87 7.96 0.04 4.31
CA GLY A 87 8.89 1.08 3.86
C GLY A 87 9.45 1.97 4.97
N ALA A 88 8.69 2.27 6.01
CA ALA A 88 9.15 3.06 7.14
C ALA A 88 9.37 2.24 8.42
N VAL A 89 9.19 0.91 8.40
CA VAL A 89 9.15 0.08 9.62
C VAL A 89 10.44 0.16 10.42
N HIS A 90 11.60 0.11 9.75
CA HIS A 90 12.91 0.17 10.44
C HIS A 90 13.06 1.47 11.25
N THR A 91 12.75 2.60 10.62
CA THR A 91 12.82 3.92 11.28
C THR A 91 11.84 4.01 12.44
N LEU A 92 10.58 3.58 12.24
CA LEU A 92 9.53 3.67 13.25
C LEU A 92 9.81 2.74 14.43
N ALA A 93 10.20 1.48 14.18
CA ALA A 93 10.52 0.52 15.23
C ALA A 93 11.69 0.99 16.09
N HIS A 94 12.73 1.56 15.46
CA HIS A 94 13.90 2.07 16.17
C HIS A 94 13.58 3.34 16.97
N GLU A 95 12.93 4.35 16.36
CA GLU A 95 12.66 5.63 17.02
C GLU A 95 11.63 5.51 18.15
N TRP A 96 10.63 4.63 18.00
CA TRP A 96 9.63 4.37 19.02
C TRP A 96 10.05 3.31 20.05
N ASP A 97 11.11 2.58 19.76
CA ASP A 97 11.56 1.41 20.55
C ASP A 97 10.40 0.43 20.82
N VAL A 98 9.81 -0.08 19.74
CA VAL A 98 8.64 -0.97 19.77
C VAL A 98 8.88 -2.26 19.00
N PRO A 99 8.26 -3.38 19.45
CA PRO A 99 8.31 -4.63 18.71
C PRO A 99 7.49 -4.55 17.41
N VAL A 100 7.97 -5.28 16.40
CA VAL A 100 7.29 -5.50 15.13
C VAL A 100 6.84 -6.96 15.10
N TYR A 101 5.57 -7.20 14.82
CA TYR A 101 5.01 -8.55 14.73
C TYR A 101 4.62 -8.88 13.31
N ALA A 102 4.97 -10.07 12.86
CA ALA A 102 4.63 -10.63 11.57
C ALA A 102 4.38 -12.14 11.68
N HIS A 103 3.74 -12.72 10.70
CA HIS A 103 3.59 -14.17 10.60
C HIS A 103 4.96 -14.85 10.41
N GLU A 104 5.12 -16.07 10.91
CA GLU A 104 6.39 -16.82 10.84
C GLU A 104 6.95 -16.91 9.41
N LEU A 105 6.08 -17.12 8.40
CA LEU A 105 6.46 -17.20 6.98
C LEU A 105 6.88 -15.85 6.37
N GLU A 106 6.71 -14.73 7.08
CA GLU A 106 7.23 -13.42 6.67
C GLU A 106 8.62 -13.13 7.26
N LEU A 107 9.02 -13.83 8.32
CA LEU A 107 10.29 -13.59 9.01
C LEU A 107 11.51 -13.69 8.09
N PRO A 108 11.63 -14.64 7.14
CA PRO A 108 12.79 -14.69 6.25
C PRO A 108 12.99 -13.42 5.43
N TYR A 109 11.91 -12.74 5.05
CA TYR A 109 11.93 -11.50 4.27
C TYR A 109 12.21 -10.27 5.15
N LEU A 110 11.95 -10.38 6.45
CA LEU A 110 12.12 -9.31 7.45
C LEU A 110 13.43 -9.44 8.27
N THR A 111 14.19 -10.51 8.06
CA THR A 111 15.47 -10.79 8.74
C THR A 111 16.66 -10.95 7.78
N GLY A 112 16.51 -10.50 6.54
CA GLY A 112 17.59 -10.53 5.57
C GLY A 112 17.86 -11.90 4.91
N GLN A 113 17.10 -12.95 5.25
CA GLN A 113 17.39 -14.32 4.82
C GLN A 113 16.96 -14.62 3.36
N SER A 114 15.81 -14.11 2.96
CA SER A 114 15.24 -14.40 1.64
C SER A 114 14.61 -13.17 0.99
N SER A 115 14.73 -13.05 -0.33
CA SER A 115 13.94 -12.09 -1.11
C SER A 115 12.57 -12.68 -1.42
N TYR A 116 11.55 -11.82 -1.56
CA TYR A 116 10.25 -12.27 -2.04
C TYR A 116 10.30 -12.87 -3.45
N PRO A 117 9.31 -13.72 -3.81
CA PRO A 117 9.11 -14.11 -5.19
C PRO A 117 9.10 -12.86 -6.08
N PRO A 118 9.85 -12.84 -7.20
CA PRO A 118 9.89 -11.66 -8.06
C PRO A 118 8.50 -11.30 -8.57
N PRO A 119 8.16 -10.01 -8.69
CA PRO A 119 6.91 -9.61 -9.31
C PRO A 119 6.83 -10.08 -10.76
N ASP A 120 5.62 -10.28 -11.24
CA ASP A 120 5.36 -10.63 -12.63
C ASP A 120 4.79 -9.42 -13.41
N PRO A 121 5.62 -8.70 -14.17
CA PRO A 121 5.16 -7.54 -14.92
C PRO A 121 4.27 -7.90 -16.12
N LEU A 122 4.16 -9.19 -16.45
CA LEU A 122 3.49 -9.69 -17.65
C LEU A 122 2.06 -10.17 -17.39
N VAL A 123 1.57 -10.03 -16.17
CA VAL A 123 0.20 -10.43 -15.80
C VAL A 123 -0.89 -9.62 -16.50
N GLY A 124 -0.56 -8.44 -17.04
CA GLY A 124 -1.53 -7.53 -17.64
C GLY A 124 -2.21 -6.62 -16.62
N GLY A 125 -3.36 -6.08 -16.96
CA GLY A 125 -4.19 -5.28 -16.05
C GLY A 125 -3.87 -3.79 -16.02
N GLY A 126 -2.66 -3.34 -16.37
CA GLY A 126 -2.33 -1.91 -16.42
C GLY A 126 -0.84 -1.57 -16.25
N ALA A 127 -0.55 -0.27 -16.21
CA ALA A 127 0.81 0.26 -16.14
C ALA A 127 1.56 -0.12 -14.87
N MET A 128 0.87 -0.26 -13.73
CA MET A 128 1.48 -0.66 -12.46
C MET A 128 2.09 -2.07 -12.56
N SER A 129 1.43 -3.00 -13.28
CA SER A 129 1.99 -4.33 -13.52
C SER A 129 3.30 -4.24 -14.30
N LEU A 130 3.38 -3.44 -15.35
CA LEU A 130 4.62 -3.26 -16.12
C LEU A 130 5.73 -2.63 -15.27
N MET A 131 5.39 -1.64 -14.44
CA MET A 131 6.33 -0.98 -13.53
C MET A 131 6.82 -1.89 -12.39
N SER A 132 6.10 -2.97 -12.10
CA SER A 132 6.42 -3.87 -10.98
C SER A 132 7.82 -4.49 -11.07
N ALA A 133 8.38 -4.62 -12.27
CA ALA A 133 9.75 -5.06 -12.47
C ALA A 133 10.79 -4.18 -11.74
N LEU A 134 10.45 -2.91 -11.50
CA LEU A 134 11.29 -1.92 -10.80
C LEU A 134 11.04 -1.87 -9.29
N PHE A 135 9.99 -2.50 -8.81
CA PHE A 135 9.63 -2.44 -7.40
C PHE A 135 10.63 -3.20 -6.53
N PRO A 136 10.97 -2.66 -5.35
CA PRO A 136 11.88 -3.32 -4.43
C PRO A 136 11.35 -4.70 -4.00
N LYS A 137 12.22 -5.70 -4.02
CA LYS A 137 11.93 -7.08 -3.59
C LYS A 137 13.00 -7.64 -2.65
N ARG A 138 14.03 -6.82 -2.35
CA ARG A 138 15.10 -7.22 -1.44
C ARG A 138 14.55 -7.37 -0.03
N PRO A 139 15.06 -8.33 0.75
CA PRO A 139 14.70 -8.44 2.14
C PRO A 139 15.17 -7.21 2.90
N ILE A 140 14.51 -6.94 4.00
CA ILE A 140 14.97 -5.98 5.02
C ILE A 140 15.46 -6.78 6.23
N ASP A 141 16.26 -6.16 7.08
CA ASP A 141 16.70 -6.77 8.33
C ASP A 141 16.27 -5.90 9.51
N LEU A 142 15.25 -6.35 10.22
CA LEU A 142 14.72 -5.69 11.43
C LEU A 142 15.43 -6.17 12.72
N GLY A 143 16.33 -7.15 12.61
CA GLY A 143 17.11 -7.68 13.72
C GLY A 143 16.22 -8.05 14.91
N ARG A 144 16.56 -7.53 16.08
CA ARG A 144 15.85 -7.81 17.35
C ARG A 144 14.42 -7.25 17.45
N HIS A 145 14.02 -6.37 16.57
CA HIS A 145 12.70 -5.73 16.63
C HIS A 145 11.59 -6.64 16.11
N VAL A 146 11.88 -7.54 15.14
CA VAL A 146 10.85 -8.42 14.59
C VAL A 146 10.63 -9.64 15.48
N ARG A 147 9.36 -10.02 15.62
CA ARG A 147 8.89 -11.18 16.39
C ARG A 147 7.76 -11.85 15.63
N GLU A 148 7.60 -13.13 15.86
CA GLU A 148 6.43 -13.88 15.42
C GLU A 148 5.18 -13.37 16.13
N ILE A 149 4.08 -13.24 15.38
CA ILE A 149 2.78 -12.86 15.94
C ILE A 149 2.25 -13.97 16.84
N PRO A 150 1.58 -13.66 17.98
CA PRO A 150 1.11 -14.68 18.92
C PRO A 150 0.24 -15.75 18.26
N ALA A 151 0.59 -17.03 18.46
CA ALA A 151 -0.09 -18.18 17.87
C ALA A 151 -1.54 -18.37 18.37
N ASP A 152 -1.93 -17.73 19.48
CA ASP A 152 -3.28 -17.74 20.02
C ASP A 152 -4.28 -16.88 19.22
N GLY A 153 -3.81 -16.23 18.16
CA GLY A 153 -4.62 -15.37 17.32
C GLY A 153 -4.75 -13.93 17.82
N SER A 154 -4.21 -13.59 18.99
CA SER A 154 -4.30 -12.23 19.53
C SER A 154 -3.44 -11.24 18.73
N VAL A 155 -3.91 -9.98 18.65
CA VAL A 155 -3.16 -8.87 18.02
C VAL A 155 -2.53 -8.03 19.13
N PRO A 156 -1.19 -7.96 19.20
CA PRO A 156 -0.49 -7.22 20.25
C PRO A 156 -0.92 -5.74 20.31
N GLY A 157 -1.36 -5.30 21.50
CA GLY A 157 -1.81 -3.91 21.74
C GLY A 157 -3.18 -3.56 21.17
N ALA A 158 -3.91 -4.51 20.57
CA ALA A 158 -5.23 -4.29 19.98
C ALA A 158 -6.26 -5.30 20.55
N PRO A 159 -6.70 -5.14 21.81
CA PRO A 159 -7.68 -6.04 22.42
C PRO A 159 -8.99 -6.07 21.61
N GLY A 160 -9.58 -7.26 21.49
CA GLY A 160 -10.80 -7.47 20.70
C GLY A 160 -10.54 -7.68 19.19
N TRP A 161 -9.29 -7.56 18.75
CA TRP A 161 -8.86 -7.94 17.41
C TRP A 161 -8.15 -9.29 17.44
N ARG A 162 -8.33 -10.06 16.38
CA ARG A 162 -7.55 -11.28 16.11
C ARG A 162 -6.99 -11.26 14.69
N TRP A 163 -5.84 -11.88 14.50
CA TRP A 163 -5.32 -12.09 13.17
C TRP A 163 -5.83 -13.41 12.57
N ILE A 164 -5.93 -13.44 11.26
CA ILE A 164 -6.35 -14.58 10.46
C ILE A 164 -5.33 -14.79 9.35
N PRO A 165 -4.84 -16.02 9.11
CA PRO A 165 -3.98 -16.28 7.96
C PRO A 165 -4.77 -16.09 6.66
N THR A 166 -4.21 -15.30 5.76
CA THR A 166 -4.79 -15.02 4.43
C THR A 166 -3.69 -15.09 3.36
N PRO A 167 -2.98 -16.25 3.27
CA PRO A 167 -1.87 -16.40 2.34
C PRO A 167 -2.32 -16.35 0.88
N GLY A 168 -1.34 -16.12 -0.02
CA GLY A 168 -1.51 -16.11 -1.47
C GLY A 168 -0.86 -14.91 -2.12
N HIS A 169 -1.19 -13.69 -1.68
CA HIS A 169 -0.48 -12.47 -2.07
C HIS A 169 0.94 -12.43 -1.49
N ALA A 170 1.11 -12.86 -0.27
CA ALA A 170 2.41 -13.16 0.33
C ALA A 170 2.31 -14.48 1.12
N PRO A 171 3.42 -15.19 1.36
CA PRO A 171 3.38 -16.50 2.01
C PRO A 171 2.78 -16.49 3.41
N GLY A 172 3.14 -15.52 4.22
CA GLY A 172 2.64 -15.31 5.57
C GLY A 172 1.68 -14.14 5.72
N HIS A 173 0.98 -13.77 4.64
CA HIS A 173 0.01 -12.68 4.70
C HIS A 173 -1.07 -12.95 5.73
N ILE A 174 -1.39 -11.93 6.55
CA ILE A 174 -2.46 -11.95 7.54
C ILE A 174 -3.45 -10.81 7.33
N SER A 175 -4.69 -11.05 7.71
CA SER A 175 -5.71 -10.01 7.90
C SER A 175 -6.08 -9.90 9.37
N LEU A 176 -6.59 -8.75 9.82
CA LEU A 176 -7.05 -8.56 11.19
C LEU A 176 -8.56 -8.43 11.21
N LEU A 177 -9.22 -9.13 12.13
CA LEU A 177 -10.68 -9.12 12.30
C LEU A 177 -11.04 -8.69 13.71
N ARG A 178 -11.98 -7.77 13.83
CA ARG A 178 -12.69 -7.46 15.07
C ARG A 178 -14.07 -8.11 15.02
N ASP A 179 -14.27 -9.15 15.85
CA ASP A 179 -15.51 -9.94 15.81
C ASP A 179 -16.75 -9.17 16.25
N SER A 180 -16.61 -8.21 17.16
CA SER A 180 -17.75 -7.46 17.76
C SER A 180 -18.59 -6.70 16.73
N ASP A 181 -17.96 -6.19 15.65
CA ASP A 181 -18.65 -5.44 14.58
C ASP A 181 -18.28 -5.93 13.17
N ARG A 182 -17.53 -7.02 13.07
CA ARG A 182 -17.06 -7.60 11.83
C ARG A 182 -16.28 -6.62 10.95
N THR A 183 -15.45 -5.78 11.59
CA THR A 183 -14.53 -4.89 10.90
C THR A 183 -13.25 -5.65 10.55
N ILE A 184 -12.77 -5.50 9.30
CA ILE A 184 -11.55 -6.17 8.80
C ILE A 184 -10.51 -5.12 8.36
N VAL A 185 -9.25 -5.34 8.77
CA VAL A 185 -8.06 -4.82 8.10
C VAL A 185 -7.55 -5.96 7.23
N ALA A 186 -7.76 -5.88 5.93
CA ALA A 186 -7.57 -7.01 5.02
C ALA A 186 -6.14 -7.15 4.49
N GLY A 187 -5.29 -6.13 4.67
CA GLY A 187 -4.03 -6.06 3.92
C GLY A 187 -4.31 -6.16 2.42
N ASP A 188 -3.54 -6.98 1.74
CA ASP A 188 -3.65 -7.21 0.30
C ASP A 188 -4.27 -8.56 -0.08
N ALA A 189 -5.03 -9.19 0.84
CA ALA A 189 -5.83 -10.37 0.49
C ALA A 189 -6.88 -10.08 -0.59
N PHE A 190 -7.35 -8.85 -0.64
CA PHE A 190 -8.10 -8.21 -1.72
C PHE A 190 -7.88 -6.70 -1.63
N THR A 191 -8.21 -5.96 -2.68
CA THR A 191 -8.09 -4.50 -2.69
C THR A 191 -9.44 -3.84 -2.97
N THR A 192 -9.57 -2.57 -2.58
CA THR A 192 -10.75 -1.74 -2.85
C THR A 192 -10.50 -0.71 -3.95
N THR A 193 -9.47 -0.96 -4.75
CA THR A 193 -9.16 -0.26 -6.01
C THR A 193 -8.45 -1.24 -6.94
N LYS A 194 -8.50 -1.01 -8.25
CA LYS A 194 -7.74 -1.81 -9.23
C LYS A 194 -6.27 -1.37 -9.20
N GLN A 195 -5.45 -2.09 -8.46
CA GLN A 195 -4.05 -1.71 -8.20
C GLN A 195 -3.15 -1.80 -9.44
N GLU A 196 -3.50 -2.61 -10.44
CA GLU A 196 -2.79 -2.68 -11.72
C GLU A 196 -2.91 -1.39 -12.54
N SER A 197 -4.00 -0.65 -12.38
CA SER A 197 -4.25 0.62 -13.07
C SER A 197 -3.63 1.78 -12.31
N LEU A 198 -2.63 2.43 -12.89
CA LEU A 198 -2.01 3.63 -12.32
C LEU A 198 -3.04 4.73 -12.02
N VAL A 199 -4.00 4.95 -12.93
CA VAL A 199 -5.06 5.93 -12.72
C VAL A 199 -5.95 5.56 -11.54
N ALA A 200 -6.39 4.30 -11.44
CA ALA A 200 -7.23 3.86 -10.32
C ALA A 200 -6.47 3.95 -8.99
N ALA A 201 -5.19 3.54 -8.96
CA ALA A 201 -4.36 3.63 -7.77
C ALA A 201 -4.15 5.09 -7.31
N LEU A 202 -3.85 6.01 -8.21
CA LEU A 202 -3.65 7.43 -7.86
C LEU A 202 -4.95 8.16 -7.49
N THR A 203 -6.06 7.85 -8.18
CA THR A 203 -7.36 8.47 -7.90
C THR A 203 -8.14 7.79 -6.77
N GLN A 204 -7.65 6.66 -6.27
CA GLN A 204 -8.31 5.85 -5.25
C GLN A 204 -9.74 5.48 -5.66
N ARG A 205 -9.92 5.10 -6.94
CA ARG A 205 -11.24 4.71 -7.47
C ARG A 205 -11.74 3.47 -6.75
N ALA A 206 -12.89 3.61 -6.08
CA ALA A 206 -13.47 2.58 -5.22
C ALA A 206 -14.06 1.40 -6.03
N GLU A 207 -13.42 0.23 -5.97
CA GLU A 207 -13.78 -1.00 -6.68
C GLU A 207 -13.27 -2.21 -5.89
N ILE A 208 -14.10 -3.25 -5.67
CA ILE A 208 -13.61 -4.52 -5.09
C ILE A 208 -12.83 -5.27 -6.17
N HIS A 209 -11.58 -5.57 -5.88
CA HIS A 209 -10.65 -6.25 -6.78
C HIS A 209 -9.90 -7.35 -6.03
N GLY A 210 -9.33 -8.31 -6.75
CA GLY A 210 -8.43 -9.31 -6.18
C GLY A 210 -7.15 -8.70 -5.58
N PRO A 211 -6.26 -9.53 -5.05
CA PRO A 211 -4.95 -9.09 -4.62
C PRO A 211 -4.17 -8.51 -5.80
N PRO A 212 -3.18 -7.60 -5.58
CA PRO A 212 -2.34 -7.06 -6.65
C PRO A 212 -1.72 -8.17 -7.50
N MET A 213 -2.10 -8.23 -8.79
CA MET A 213 -1.78 -9.38 -9.65
C MET A 213 -0.28 -9.61 -9.80
N TYR A 214 0.48 -8.54 -9.91
CA TYR A 214 1.92 -8.61 -10.17
C TYR A 214 2.75 -9.10 -8.98
N PHE A 215 2.18 -9.10 -7.76
CA PHE A 215 2.82 -9.58 -6.54
C PHE A 215 2.16 -10.82 -5.93
N THR A 216 1.23 -11.47 -6.62
CA THR A 216 0.53 -12.63 -6.08
C THR A 216 1.14 -13.93 -6.60
N PRO A 217 1.99 -14.62 -5.80
CA PRO A 217 2.70 -15.81 -6.23
C PRO A 217 1.93 -17.12 -6.01
N ASP A 218 0.75 -17.10 -5.35
CA ASP A 218 -0.07 -18.28 -5.12
C ASP A 218 -1.57 -17.95 -5.24
N TRP A 219 -2.12 -18.21 -6.40
CA TRP A 219 -3.50 -17.86 -6.72
C TRP A 219 -4.52 -18.78 -6.06
N ASP A 220 -4.17 -20.03 -5.78
CA ASP A 220 -5.09 -20.98 -5.14
C ASP A 220 -5.24 -20.63 -3.66
N ARG A 221 -4.15 -20.29 -2.98
CA ARG A 221 -4.22 -19.79 -1.60
C ARG A 221 -4.91 -18.42 -1.54
N ALA A 222 -4.65 -17.51 -2.48
CA ALA A 222 -5.32 -16.21 -2.54
C ALA A 222 -6.84 -16.37 -2.70
N ARG A 223 -7.31 -17.32 -3.55
CA ARG A 223 -8.72 -17.64 -3.69
C ARG A 223 -9.31 -18.18 -2.39
N ALA A 224 -8.65 -19.14 -1.75
CA ALA A 224 -9.09 -19.70 -0.48
C ALA A 224 -9.19 -18.63 0.62
N SER A 225 -8.20 -17.74 0.71
CA SER A 225 -8.17 -16.61 1.64
C SER A 225 -9.33 -15.65 1.41
N LEU A 226 -9.62 -15.30 0.16
CA LEU A 226 -10.75 -14.42 -0.16
C LEU A 226 -12.11 -15.07 0.20
N ILE A 227 -12.30 -16.36 -0.11
CA ILE A 227 -13.52 -17.09 0.26
C ILE A 227 -13.68 -17.11 1.78
N HIS A 228 -12.61 -17.34 2.52
CA HIS A 228 -12.61 -17.32 3.99
C HIS A 228 -13.01 -15.94 4.52
N LEU A 229 -12.40 -14.85 4.01
CA LEU A 229 -12.76 -13.48 4.39
C LEU A 229 -14.20 -13.12 4.04
N ALA A 230 -14.70 -13.51 2.87
CA ALA A 230 -16.08 -13.30 2.48
C ALA A 230 -17.07 -14.03 3.41
N GLY A 231 -16.67 -15.17 3.95
CA GLY A 231 -17.47 -15.97 4.91
C GLY A 231 -17.74 -15.25 6.22
N TYR A 232 -16.87 -14.32 6.67
CA TYR A 232 -17.14 -13.47 7.83
C TYR A 232 -18.20 -12.40 7.57
N ALA A 233 -18.61 -12.18 6.33
CA ALA A 233 -19.58 -11.15 5.94
C ALA A 233 -19.22 -9.78 6.58
N PRO A 234 -18.04 -9.21 6.33
CA PRO A 234 -17.58 -8.03 7.03
C PRO A 234 -18.53 -6.85 6.86
N ALA A 235 -18.76 -6.11 7.95
CA ALA A 235 -19.57 -4.91 7.92
C ALA A 235 -18.77 -3.69 7.42
N ALA A 236 -17.46 -3.68 7.68
CA ALA A 236 -16.51 -2.69 7.21
C ALA A 236 -15.17 -3.35 6.88
N ALA A 237 -14.48 -2.84 5.88
CA ALA A 237 -13.12 -3.26 5.53
C ALA A 237 -12.26 -2.06 5.12
N ILE A 238 -10.99 -2.12 5.52
CA ILE A 238 -9.90 -1.36 4.95
C ILE A 238 -8.87 -2.34 4.40
N THR A 239 -8.36 -2.08 3.23
CA THR A 239 -7.37 -2.90 2.51
C THR A 239 -6.04 -2.15 2.45
N GLY A 240 -4.96 -2.80 2.06
CA GLY A 240 -3.69 -2.12 1.82
C GLY A 240 -3.81 -1.04 0.74
N HIS A 241 -4.67 -1.25 -0.25
CA HIS A 241 -4.86 -0.29 -1.35
C HIS A 241 -6.34 0.00 -1.59
N GLY A 242 -6.65 1.29 -1.76
CA GLY A 242 -8.00 1.77 -2.02
C GLY A 242 -8.73 2.30 -0.78
N PRO A 243 -9.88 2.94 -0.96
CA PRO A 243 -10.65 3.52 0.14
C PRO A 243 -11.37 2.45 0.95
N PRO A 244 -11.69 2.71 2.24
CA PRO A 244 -12.48 1.77 3.03
C PRO A 244 -13.87 1.56 2.40
N MET A 245 -14.37 0.32 2.51
CA MET A 245 -15.72 -0.04 2.07
C MET A 245 -16.56 -0.60 3.21
N ARG A 246 -17.90 -0.50 3.09
CA ARG A 246 -18.85 -0.90 4.14
C ARG A 246 -20.16 -1.44 3.57
N GLY A 247 -20.90 -2.13 4.44
CA GLY A 247 -22.27 -2.56 4.21
C GLY A 247 -22.43 -3.49 3.00
N GLU A 248 -23.59 -3.41 2.36
CA GLU A 248 -23.96 -4.30 1.25
C GLU A 248 -23.02 -4.24 0.06
N ARG A 249 -22.47 -3.05 -0.25
CA ARG A 249 -21.52 -2.89 -1.35
C ARG A 249 -20.26 -3.76 -1.12
N LEU A 250 -19.72 -3.75 0.10
CA LEU A 250 -18.59 -4.60 0.48
C LEU A 250 -18.97 -6.08 0.42
N GLN A 251 -20.06 -6.46 1.08
CA GLN A 251 -20.46 -7.86 1.19
C GLN A 251 -20.82 -8.47 -0.17
N ASN A 252 -21.57 -7.74 -1.00
CA ASN A 252 -21.93 -8.18 -2.35
C ASN A 252 -20.68 -8.25 -3.24
N GLY A 253 -19.80 -7.24 -3.16
CA GLY A 253 -18.54 -7.22 -3.89
C GLY A 253 -17.65 -8.40 -3.56
N LEU A 254 -17.48 -8.73 -2.27
CA LEU A 254 -16.67 -9.88 -1.83
C LEU A 254 -17.31 -11.22 -2.25
N ARG A 255 -18.63 -11.38 -2.10
CA ARG A 255 -19.31 -12.60 -2.57
C ARG A 255 -19.16 -12.80 -4.08
N ASN A 256 -19.35 -11.73 -4.85
CA ASN A 256 -19.21 -11.78 -6.30
C ASN A 256 -17.78 -12.12 -6.71
N LEU A 257 -16.78 -11.45 -6.08
CA LEU A 257 -15.38 -11.73 -6.35
C LEU A 257 -15.00 -13.17 -5.97
N ALA A 258 -15.45 -13.67 -4.82
CA ALA A 258 -15.22 -15.05 -4.40
C ALA A 258 -15.83 -16.07 -5.37
N SER A 259 -17.06 -15.81 -5.89
CA SER A 259 -17.75 -16.68 -6.84
C SER A 259 -17.12 -16.68 -8.23
N HIS A 260 -16.46 -15.59 -8.63
CA HIS A 260 -15.87 -15.41 -9.96
C HIS A 260 -14.35 -15.19 -9.93
N PHE A 261 -13.68 -15.64 -8.86
CA PHE A 261 -12.27 -15.32 -8.61
C PHE A 261 -11.35 -15.63 -9.79
N ASP A 262 -11.52 -16.81 -10.40
CA ASP A 262 -10.66 -17.25 -11.50
C ASP A 262 -10.86 -16.43 -12.80
N VAL A 263 -11.96 -15.68 -12.91
CA VAL A 263 -12.26 -14.82 -14.06
C VAL A 263 -11.93 -13.36 -13.77
N TRP A 264 -12.15 -12.89 -12.53
CA TRP A 264 -12.04 -11.47 -12.19
C TRP A 264 -10.73 -11.09 -11.51
N ALA A 265 -10.11 -12.03 -10.77
CA ALA A 265 -8.89 -11.76 -10.03
C ALA A 265 -7.67 -12.48 -10.62
N ARG A 266 -7.78 -13.79 -10.91
CA ARG A 266 -6.66 -14.56 -11.43
C ARG A 266 -6.31 -14.06 -12.83
N PRO A 267 -5.05 -13.68 -13.10
CA PRO A 267 -4.67 -13.17 -14.42
C PRO A 267 -4.80 -14.27 -15.51
N ALA A 268 -5.11 -13.85 -16.74
CA ALA A 268 -5.21 -14.77 -17.88
C ALA A 268 -3.87 -15.41 -18.25
N ARG A 269 -2.75 -14.78 -17.86
CA ARG A 269 -1.37 -15.21 -18.11
C ARG A 269 -0.48 -14.78 -16.96
N GLY A 270 0.73 -15.33 -16.91
CA GLY A 270 1.72 -14.92 -15.92
C GLY A 270 2.46 -16.11 -15.33
N ARG A 271 3.61 -15.80 -14.73
CA ARG A 271 4.54 -16.77 -14.15
C ARG A 271 3.88 -17.68 -13.12
N TYR A 272 3.04 -17.09 -12.26
CA TYR A 272 2.45 -17.77 -11.11
C TYR A 272 1.02 -18.24 -11.34
N ARG A 273 0.48 -18.06 -12.55
CA ARG A 273 -0.91 -18.34 -12.84
C ARG A 273 -1.31 -19.80 -12.56
N ASP A 274 -0.49 -20.72 -13.03
CA ASP A 274 -0.76 -22.16 -13.00
C ASP A 274 0.17 -22.93 -12.05
N HIS A 275 1.28 -22.32 -11.67
CA HIS A 275 2.28 -22.91 -10.77
C HIS A 275 2.71 -21.84 -9.74
N PRO A 276 2.38 -22.04 -8.46
CA PRO A 276 2.79 -21.10 -7.43
C PRO A 276 4.29 -21.11 -7.18
N ALA A 277 4.80 -20.06 -6.55
CA ALA A 277 6.09 -20.11 -5.90
C ALA A 277 6.02 -21.06 -4.70
N ILE A 278 7.02 -21.87 -4.50
CA ILE A 278 7.17 -22.73 -3.31
C ILE A 278 7.95 -21.97 -2.25
N THR A 279 7.35 -21.81 -1.09
CA THR A 279 7.92 -21.07 0.04
C THR A 279 7.74 -21.84 1.34
N ASP A 280 8.67 -21.68 2.27
CA ASP A 280 8.60 -22.24 3.63
C ASP A 280 9.21 -21.27 4.67
N GLY A 281 9.50 -21.76 5.86
CA GLY A 281 10.13 -20.98 6.94
C GLY A 281 11.55 -20.48 6.65
N SER A 282 12.17 -20.88 5.54
CA SER A 282 13.45 -20.34 5.04
C SER A 282 13.27 -19.27 3.94
N GLY A 283 12.05 -19.05 3.49
CA GLY A 283 11.70 -18.14 2.41
C GLY A 283 11.35 -18.84 1.11
N VAL A 284 11.90 -18.36 -0.02
CA VAL A 284 11.64 -18.93 -1.35
C VAL A 284 12.49 -20.19 -1.56
N VAL A 285 11.82 -21.32 -1.83
CA VAL A 285 12.43 -22.62 -2.08
C VAL A 285 12.53 -22.89 -3.59
N ASP A 286 11.44 -22.63 -4.34
CA ASP A 286 11.39 -22.84 -5.78
C ASP A 286 10.49 -21.82 -6.47
N LEU A 287 10.84 -21.50 -7.71
CA LEU A 287 10.10 -20.54 -8.53
C LEU A 287 9.78 -21.14 -9.90
N PRO A 288 8.55 -21.06 -10.37
CA PRO A 288 8.22 -21.46 -11.71
C PRO A 288 9.02 -20.64 -12.74
N PRO A 289 9.36 -21.20 -13.91
CA PRO A 289 10.13 -20.50 -14.94
C PRO A 289 9.36 -19.28 -15.47
N LEU A 290 10.09 -18.24 -15.87
CA LEU A 290 9.51 -17.11 -16.57
C LEU A 290 8.94 -17.56 -17.92
N GLN A 291 7.65 -17.34 -18.12
CA GLN A 291 7.01 -17.58 -19.42
C GLN A 291 7.20 -16.34 -20.30
N VAL A 292 8.33 -16.25 -21.01
CA VAL A 292 8.66 -15.09 -21.86
C VAL A 292 8.51 -15.46 -23.33
N SER A 293 7.55 -14.88 -24.03
CA SER A 293 7.55 -14.93 -25.51
C SER A 293 8.49 -13.86 -26.07
N THR A 294 9.11 -14.14 -27.22
CA THR A 294 10.02 -13.19 -27.88
C THR A 294 9.37 -11.82 -28.16
N ARG A 295 8.06 -11.79 -28.42
CA ARG A 295 7.27 -10.55 -28.58
C ARG A 295 7.17 -9.74 -27.31
N THR A 296 7.10 -10.40 -26.16
CA THR A 296 6.99 -9.77 -24.85
C THR A 296 8.29 -9.06 -24.43
N VAL A 297 9.45 -9.58 -24.86
CA VAL A 297 10.76 -8.96 -24.56
C VAL A 297 10.91 -7.60 -25.24
N VAL A 298 10.45 -7.47 -26.50
CA VAL A 298 10.56 -6.23 -27.26
C VAL A 298 9.63 -5.15 -26.71
N LEU A 299 8.39 -5.49 -26.36
CA LEU A 299 7.43 -4.56 -25.81
C LEU A 299 7.79 -4.14 -24.37
N GLY A 300 8.32 -5.08 -23.56
CA GLY A 300 8.81 -4.79 -22.22
C GLY A 300 10.00 -3.83 -22.19
N GLY A 301 10.92 -3.94 -23.14
CA GLY A 301 12.05 -3.02 -23.29
C GLY A 301 11.64 -1.57 -23.58
N LEU A 302 10.63 -1.37 -24.42
CA LEU A 302 10.09 -0.05 -24.76
C LEU A 302 9.32 0.58 -23.59
N ALA A 303 8.53 -0.23 -22.86
CA ALA A 303 7.80 0.23 -21.69
C ALA A 303 8.72 0.55 -20.50
N LEU A 304 9.80 -0.22 -20.32
CA LEU A 304 10.82 0.03 -19.29
C LEU A 304 11.54 1.36 -19.54
N GLY A 305 11.88 1.66 -20.80
CA GLY A 305 12.47 2.95 -21.18
C GLY A 305 11.56 4.15 -20.85
N ALA A 306 10.25 4.02 -21.10
CA ALA A 306 9.28 5.05 -20.77
C ALA A 306 9.09 5.21 -19.25
N ALA A 307 9.07 4.10 -18.49
CA ALA A 307 8.93 4.13 -17.03
C ALA A 307 10.15 4.74 -16.35
N ILE A 308 11.35 4.48 -16.83
CA ILE A 308 12.59 5.10 -16.32
C ILE A 308 12.58 6.61 -16.60
N ALA A 309 12.12 7.04 -17.77
CA ALA A 309 12.01 8.47 -18.10
C ALA A 309 11.01 9.20 -17.18
N ILE A 310 9.89 8.55 -16.83
CA ILE A 310 8.90 9.10 -15.88
C ILE A 310 9.47 9.14 -14.46
N ALA A 311 10.11 8.07 -13.99
CA ALA A 311 10.68 8.01 -12.64
C ALA A 311 11.80 9.05 -12.44
N THR A 312 12.61 9.30 -13.47
CA THR A 312 13.67 10.32 -13.43
C THR A 312 13.13 11.75 -13.49
N SER A 313 11.94 12.00 -14.06
CA SER A 313 11.30 13.30 -14.05
C SER A 313 10.76 13.67 -12.66
N PHE A 314 10.19 12.71 -11.93
CA PHE A 314 9.73 12.95 -10.54
C PHE A 314 10.88 13.18 -9.54
N GLY A 315 12.04 12.53 -9.73
CA GLY A 315 13.22 12.75 -8.89
C GLY A 315 13.89 14.09 -9.12
N ARG A 316 13.76 14.69 -10.30
CA ARG A 316 14.32 16.01 -10.60
C ARG A 316 13.55 17.15 -9.94
N ASP A 317 12.25 17.08 -9.89
CA ASP A 317 11.41 18.12 -9.27
C ASP A 317 11.64 18.23 -7.75
N ASP A 318 11.93 17.12 -7.07
CA ASP A 318 12.25 17.14 -5.63
C ASP A 318 13.65 17.68 -5.33
N ASP A 319 14.63 17.42 -6.16
CA ASP A 319 15.99 17.97 -6.02
C ASP A 319 16.05 19.47 -6.37
N GLU A 320 15.28 19.91 -7.35
CA GLU A 320 15.19 21.32 -7.72
C GLU A 320 14.46 22.15 -6.64
N ARG A 321 13.41 21.60 -6.03
CA ARG A 321 12.75 22.20 -4.86
C ARG A 321 13.69 22.29 -3.65
N ARG A 322 14.42 21.24 -3.33
CA ARG A 322 15.42 21.27 -2.24
C ARG A 322 16.50 22.29 -2.47
N ARG A 323 17.05 22.40 -3.69
CA ARG A 323 18.03 23.43 -4.06
C ARG A 323 17.47 24.84 -3.95
N THR A 324 16.23 25.06 -4.36
CA THR A 324 15.58 26.38 -4.29
C THR A 324 15.32 26.79 -2.84
N GLU A 325 14.90 25.86 -1.98
CA GLU A 325 14.72 26.11 -0.54
C GLU A 325 16.05 26.35 0.19
N GLU A 326 17.13 25.67 -0.20
CA GLU A 326 18.46 25.86 0.34
C GLU A 326 19.05 27.20 -0.08
N ILE A 327 18.90 27.62 -1.34
CA ILE A 327 19.29 28.93 -1.85
C ILE A 327 18.49 30.04 -1.16
N ALA A 328 17.19 29.87 -0.93
CA ALA A 328 16.37 30.86 -0.21
C ALA A 328 16.77 31.00 1.26
N ARG A 329 17.29 29.96 1.92
CA ARG A 329 17.83 30.03 3.29
C ARG A 329 19.19 30.68 3.40
N LEU A 330 19.95 30.69 2.32
CA LEU A 330 21.34 31.23 2.30
C LEU A 330 21.39 32.66 1.78
N SER A 331 20.30 33.27 1.31
CA SER A 331 20.26 34.66 0.85
C SER A 331 20.07 35.59 2.05
N PRO A 332 20.98 36.57 2.27
CA PRO A 332 20.83 37.52 3.35
C PRO A 332 19.67 38.48 3.08
N SER A 333 18.83 38.68 4.10
CA SER A 333 17.74 39.66 4.07
C SER A 333 18.32 41.07 3.95
N THR A 334 18.23 41.67 2.79
CA THR A 334 18.39 43.12 2.67
C THR A 334 17.04 43.75 2.98
N ASN A 335 16.91 44.30 4.18
CA ASN A 335 15.89 45.31 4.47
C ASN A 335 16.19 46.54 3.63
N ASP A 336 15.28 46.93 2.76
CA ASP A 336 15.21 48.30 2.30
C ASP A 336 13.72 48.71 2.19
N ASP A 337 13.43 49.78 2.93
CA ASP A 337 12.12 50.43 2.99
C ASP A 337 11.85 51.22 1.71
N GLY A 338 10.69 51.08 1.10
CA GLY A 338 10.36 51.99 -0.02
C GLY A 338 9.07 51.61 -0.73
N ALA A 339 8.10 52.42 -0.54
CA ALA A 339 6.69 52.45 -0.95
C ALA A 339 6.35 52.21 -2.43
N SER A 340 5.11 51.75 -2.60
CA SER A 340 4.09 52.10 -3.62
C SER A 340 4.09 51.34 -4.96
N ASP A 341 3.01 50.75 -5.20
CA ASP A 341 1.96 50.94 -6.21
C ASP A 341 1.60 49.74 -7.08
N ALA A 342 0.34 49.62 -7.32
CA ALA A 342 -0.43 48.56 -7.88
C ALA A 342 -0.11 48.17 -9.35
N SER A 343 -0.29 46.86 -9.65
CA SER A 343 -1.07 46.48 -10.85
C SER A 343 -1.40 44.95 -10.82
N GLU A 344 -2.65 44.67 -11.01
CA GLU A 344 -3.23 43.36 -11.25
C GLU A 344 -2.61 42.68 -12.48
N GLY A 345 -2.38 41.38 -12.40
CA GLY A 345 -1.93 40.55 -13.51
C GLY A 345 -2.35 39.10 -13.30
N ASP A 346 -3.44 38.77 -13.97
CA ASP A 346 -4.07 37.46 -14.14
C ASP A 346 -3.04 36.42 -14.65
N GLY A 347 -2.73 35.39 -13.89
CA GLY A 347 -1.80 34.32 -14.22
C GLY A 347 -2.48 32.97 -14.16
N ALA A 348 -3.03 32.53 -15.29
CA ALA A 348 -3.76 31.29 -15.47
C ALA A 348 -2.93 30.04 -15.12
N ASP A 349 -3.53 29.19 -14.36
CA ASP A 349 -3.15 27.84 -13.98
C ASP A 349 -3.11 26.89 -15.18
N THR A 350 -1.96 26.62 -15.78
CA THR A 350 -1.79 25.75 -16.95
C THR A 350 -1.12 24.40 -16.64
N ARG A 351 -0.89 24.03 -15.36
CA ARG A 351 -0.14 22.80 -15.02
C ARG A 351 -0.99 21.55 -14.73
N ALA A 352 -2.30 21.68 -14.52
CA ALA A 352 -3.17 20.53 -14.26
C ALA A 352 -3.61 19.77 -15.53
N GLY A 353 -3.54 20.38 -16.69
CA GLY A 353 -3.99 19.80 -17.97
C GLY A 353 -3.06 18.74 -18.55
N ASP A 354 -1.77 18.87 -18.35
CA ASP A 354 -0.75 18.07 -19.07
C ASP A 354 -0.63 16.63 -18.52
N VAL A 355 -0.78 16.42 -17.22
CA VAL A 355 -0.73 15.09 -16.60
C VAL A 355 -1.96 14.25 -16.94
N SER A 356 -3.12 14.90 -17.08
CA SER A 356 -4.39 14.24 -17.47
C SER A 356 -4.35 13.75 -18.91
N LEU A 357 -3.72 14.47 -19.81
CA LEU A 357 -3.60 14.11 -21.22
C LEU A 357 -2.65 12.92 -21.41
N LEU A 358 -1.49 12.91 -20.71
CA LEU A 358 -0.53 11.81 -20.78
C LEU A 358 -1.11 10.49 -20.21
N ALA A 359 -1.86 10.58 -19.11
CA ALA A 359 -2.53 9.43 -18.51
C ALA A 359 -3.61 8.83 -19.40
N ARG A 360 -4.33 9.67 -20.17
CA ARG A 360 -5.33 9.21 -21.16
C ARG A 360 -4.66 8.51 -22.34
N THR A 361 -3.61 9.09 -22.90
CA THR A 361 -2.91 8.54 -24.05
C THR A 361 -2.26 7.18 -23.73
N LEU A 362 -1.69 7.02 -22.54
CA LEU A 362 -1.11 5.74 -22.11
C LEU A 362 -2.18 4.66 -21.87
N ASN A 363 -3.34 5.04 -21.33
CA ASN A 363 -4.41 4.08 -21.06
C ASN A 363 -5.12 3.64 -22.36
N GLU A 364 -5.29 4.52 -23.34
CA GLU A 364 -5.83 4.21 -24.66
C GLU A 364 -4.90 3.28 -25.45
N SER A 365 -3.58 3.54 -25.41
CA SER A 365 -2.60 2.69 -26.07
C SER A 365 -2.53 1.28 -25.49
N VAL A 366 -2.75 1.11 -24.19
CA VAL A 366 -2.78 -0.20 -23.54
C VAL A 366 -4.07 -0.96 -23.86
N SER A 367 -5.22 -0.26 -23.94
CA SER A 367 -6.50 -0.89 -24.27
C SER A 367 -6.57 -1.38 -25.72
N GLU A 368 -5.90 -0.72 -26.67
CA GLU A 368 -5.82 -1.15 -28.07
C GLU A 368 -4.91 -2.38 -28.26
N ILE A 369 -3.94 -2.58 -27.37
CA ILE A 369 -3.06 -3.75 -27.38
C ILE A 369 -3.76 -4.99 -26.83
N ASP A 370 -4.65 -4.84 -25.87
CA ASP A 370 -5.44 -5.96 -25.29
C ASP A 370 -6.62 -6.38 -26.19
N ALA A 371 -7.01 -5.58 -27.18
CA ALA A 371 -8.10 -5.88 -28.12
C ALA A 371 -7.64 -6.57 -29.44
N ARG A 372 -6.35 -6.83 -29.58
CA ARG A 372 -5.74 -7.55 -30.73
C ARG A 372 -4.98 -8.78 -30.26
#